data_c59455a984b24bc3354683f868b3c768
#
_entry.id   c59455a984b24bc3354683f868b3c768
#
_cell.length_a   1.000
_cell.length_b   1.000
_cell.length_c   1.000
_cell.angle_alpha   90.00
_cell.angle_beta   90.00
_cell.angle_gamma   90.00
#
_symmetry.space_group_name_H-M   'P 1'
#
loop_
_entity.id
_entity.type
_entity.pdbx_description
1 polymer ?
#
loop_
_entity_poly.entity_id
_entity_poly.type
_entity_poly.pdbx_seq_one_letter_code
_entity_poly.pdbx_strand_id
1 'polypeptide(L)'
;MAQTKANNENLMGAATYLLAFVTGIIFLIVEKESKFIRFHAMQSTILFGGIFIANIVLGFIPILGWLLGLLLSLASFILWIICMWKAFQGEMYKVPFVGNLAEQQLKKMK
;
A
#
# COMPACT_ATOMS: atom_id res chain seq x y z
N MET A 1 -27.63 2.97 -5.32
CA MET A 1 -27.11 1.99 -4.35
C MET A 1 -25.80 1.40 -4.76
N ALA A 2 -25.73 0.76 -5.95
CA ALA A 2 -24.46 0.17 -6.42
C ALA A 2 -23.36 1.21 -6.59
N GLN A 3 -23.72 2.39 -7.09
CA GLN A 3 -22.73 3.47 -7.27
C GLN A 3 -22.22 3.99 -5.94
N THR A 4 -23.10 4.09 -4.94
CA THR A 4 -22.71 4.53 -3.60
C THR A 4 -21.73 3.53 -2.98
N LYS A 5 -22.02 2.23 -3.16
CA LYS A 5 -21.13 1.18 -2.66
C LYS A 5 -19.76 1.25 -3.34
N ALA A 6 -19.75 1.44 -4.67
CA ALA A 6 -18.49 1.57 -5.41
C ALA A 6 -17.68 2.79 -4.97
N ASN A 7 -18.36 3.93 -4.74
CA ASN A 7 -17.69 5.12 -4.25
C ASN A 7 -17.10 4.90 -2.86
N ASN A 8 -17.84 4.20 -2.00
CA ASN A 8 -17.34 3.89 -0.66
C ASN A 8 -16.13 2.96 -0.72
N GLU A 9 -16.16 1.96 -1.60
CA GLU A 9 -15.00 1.08 -1.77
C GLU A 9 -13.78 1.84 -2.28
N ASN A 10 -13.98 2.76 -3.23
CA ASN A 10 -12.89 3.56 -3.77
C ASN A 10 -12.27 4.44 -2.68
N LEU A 11 -13.13 5.07 -1.87
CA LEU A 11 -12.66 5.90 -0.77
C LEU A 11 -11.89 5.08 0.26
N MET A 12 -12.42 3.92 0.63
CA MET A 12 -11.77 3.06 1.60
C MET A 12 -10.47 2.47 1.05
N GLY A 13 -10.45 2.13 -0.24
CA GLY A 13 -9.23 1.67 -0.90
C GLY A 13 -8.13 2.73 -0.86
N ALA A 14 -8.50 3.99 -1.11
CA ALA A 14 -7.55 5.10 -1.00
C ALA A 14 -7.11 5.29 0.45
N ALA A 15 -8.02 5.12 1.41
CA ALA A 15 -7.71 5.28 2.82
C ALA A 15 -6.70 4.23 3.30
N THR A 16 -6.65 3.06 2.65
CA THR A 16 -5.65 2.04 3.02
C THR A 16 -4.22 2.54 2.83
N TYR A 17 -4.03 3.55 1.98
CA TYR A 17 -2.72 4.13 1.74
C TYR A 17 -2.47 5.40 2.54
N LEU A 18 -3.50 5.93 3.21
CA LEU A 18 -3.41 7.25 3.84
C LEU A 18 -2.29 7.33 4.88
N LEU A 19 -2.24 6.38 5.81
CA LEU A 19 -1.17 6.29 6.80
C LEU A 19 -0.24 5.14 6.44
N ALA A 20 -0.07 4.90 5.14
CA ALA A 20 0.81 3.89 4.59
C ALA A 20 0.48 2.50 5.17
N PHE A 21 1.48 1.76 5.63
CA PHE A 21 1.25 0.39 6.05
C PHE A 21 0.37 0.26 7.31
N VAL A 22 0.30 1.29 8.15
CA VAL A 22 -0.51 1.25 9.37
C VAL A 22 -1.99 1.11 9.02
N THR A 23 -2.48 1.99 8.14
CA THR A 23 -3.88 1.91 7.69
C THR A 23 -4.14 0.62 6.94
N GLY A 24 -3.15 0.17 6.15
CA GLY A 24 -3.26 -1.09 5.42
C GLY A 24 -3.50 -2.27 6.34
N ILE A 25 -2.75 -2.36 7.42
CA ILE A 25 -2.92 -3.45 8.40
C ILE A 25 -4.30 -3.40 9.03
N ILE A 26 -4.76 -2.20 9.40
CA ILE A 26 -6.07 -2.04 10.01
C ILE A 26 -7.17 -2.54 9.07
N PHE A 27 -7.14 -2.15 7.80
CA PHE A 27 -8.15 -2.59 6.84
C PHE A 27 -8.08 -4.08 6.55
N LEU A 28 -6.88 -4.68 6.58
CA LEU A 28 -6.76 -6.13 6.42
C LEU A 28 -7.47 -6.88 7.53
N ILE A 29 -7.41 -6.35 8.75
CA ILE A 29 -8.03 -6.98 9.91
C ILE A 29 -9.53 -6.77 9.90
N VAL A 30 -9.97 -5.56 9.59
CA VAL A 30 -11.37 -5.14 9.71
C VAL A 30 -12.21 -5.58 8.52
N GLU A 31 -11.70 -5.38 7.30
CA GLU A 31 -12.44 -5.67 6.09
C GLU A 31 -12.24 -7.13 5.66
N LYS A 32 -13.32 -7.90 5.58
CA LYS A 32 -13.25 -9.33 5.24
C LYS A 32 -13.87 -9.66 3.89
N GLU A 33 -14.65 -8.76 3.31
CA GLU A 33 -15.46 -9.10 2.15
C GLU A 33 -14.97 -8.50 0.84
N SER A 34 -14.58 -7.23 0.82
CA SER A 34 -14.20 -6.56 -0.40
C SER A 34 -12.79 -6.96 -0.84
N LYS A 35 -12.69 -7.63 -1.98
CA LYS A 35 -11.38 -7.99 -2.55
C LYS A 35 -10.58 -6.76 -2.92
N PHE A 36 -11.26 -5.71 -3.39
CA PHE A 36 -10.63 -4.46 -3.77
C PHE A 36 -9.93 -3.81 -2.58
N ILE A 37 -10.64 -3.67 -1.47
CA ILE A 37 -10.09 -3.04 -0.26
C ILE A 37 -8.96 -3.90 0.30
N ARG A 38 -9.16 -5.21 0.36
CA ARG A 38 -8.16 -6.11 0.89
C ARG A 38 -6.89 -6.14 0.03
N PHE A 39 -7.05 -6.08 -1.31
CA PHE A 39 -5.89 -6.04 -2.19
C PHE A 39 -5.05 -4.79 -1.93
N HIS A 40 -5.69 -3.62 -1.90
CA HIS A 40 -4.96 -2.38 -1.66
C HIS A 40 -4.38 -2.33 -0.25
N ALA A 41 -5.08 -2.89 0.74
CA ALA A 41 -4.58 -2.96 2.10
C ALA A 41 -3.33 -3.83 2.19
N MET A 42 -3.35 -4.99 1.54
CA MET A 42 -2.19 -5.88 1.52
C MET A 42 -1.02 -5.23 0.77
N GLN A 43 -1.29 -4.62 -0.37
CA GLN A 43 -0.25 -3.95 -1.15
C GLN A 43 0.37 -2.81 -0.37
N SER A 44 -0.45 -2.01 0.31
CA SER A 44 0.03 -0.93 1.16
C SER A 44 0.93 -1.45 2.28
N THR A 45 0.48 -2.51 2.93
CA THR A 45 1.23 -3.12 4.04
C THR A 45 2.59 -3.61 3.58
N ILE A 46 2.63 -4.36 2.47
CA ILE A 46 3.89 -4.92 1.97
C ILE A 46 4.81 -3.82 1.44
N LEU A 47 4.27 -2.92 0.62
CA LEU A 47 5.08 -1.89 -0.02
C LEU A 47 5.67 -0.93 1.01
N PHE A 48 4.82 -0.31 1.80
CA PHE A 48 5.30 0.75 2.69
C PHE A 48 5.92 0.18 3.96
N GLY A 49 5.49 -1.00 4.40
CA GLY A 49 6.17 -1.70 5.47
C GLY A 49 7.59 -2.09 5.08
N GLY A 50 7.73 -2.60 3.84
CA GLY A 50 9.05 -2.94 3.29
C GLY A 50 9.94 -1.72 3.16
N ILE A 51 9.40 -0.61 2.67
CA ILE A 51 10.16 0.64 2.54
C ILE A 51 10.57 1.16 3.92
N PHE A 52 9.69 1.05 4.90
CA PHE A 52 9.99 1.48 6.27
C PHE A 52 11.18 0.70 6.83
N ILE A 53 11.16 -0.63 6.67
CA ILE A 53 12.26 -1.48 7.13
C ILE A 53 13.54 -1.15 6.37
N ALA A 54 13.45 -0.97 5.05
CA ALA A 54 14.62 -0.63 4.24
C ALA A 54 15.25 0.69 4.69
N ASN A 55 14.43 1.69 5.01
CA ASN A 55 14.93 2.96 5.50
C ASN A 55 15.66 2.82 6.85
N ILE A 56 15.16 1.96 7.72
CA ILE A 56 15.81 1.69 8.99
C ILE A 56 17.21 1.10 8.76
N VAL A 57 17.28 0.09 7.86
CA VAL A 57 18.57 -0.55 7.54
C VAL A 57 19.53 0.45 6.91
N LEU A 58 19.07 1.26 5.97
CA LEU A 58 19.90 2.26 5.31
C LEU A 58 20.40 3.32 6.29
N GLY A 59 19.63 3.59 7.34
CA GLY A 59 20.04 4.56 8.36
C GLY A 59 21.31 4.18 9.09
N PHE A 60 21.68 2.90 9.09
CA PHE A 60 22.92 2.44 9.71
C PHE A 60 24.14 2.61 8.82
N ILE A 61 23.97 2.97 7.55
CA ILE A 61 25.05 3.22 6.62
C ILE A 61 25.22 4.73 6.47
N PRO A 62 26.29 5.32 7.03
CA PRO A 62 26.45 6.79 6.97
C PRO A 62 26.64 7.28 5.54
N ILE A 63 26.14 8.46 5.27
CA ILE A 63 26.25 9.18 4.00
C ILE A 63 25.59 8.43 2.85
N LEU A 64 26.14 7.30 2.39
CA LEU A 64 25.59 6.54 1.26
C LEU A 64 24.19 6.03 1.58
N GLY A 65 24.02 5.45 2.78
CA GLY A 65 22.72 4.96 3.21
C GLY A 65 21.70 6.09 3.35
N TRP A 66 22.14 7.24 3.85
CA TRP A 66 21.25 8.40 4.00
C TRP A 66 20.81 8.93 2.64
N LEU A 67 21.73 8.97 1.68
CA LEU A 67 21.39 9.41 0.32
C LEU A 67 20.42 8.43 -0.33
N LEU A 68 20.70 7.13 -0.24
CA LEU A 68 19.79 6.10 -0.78
C LEU A 68 18.43 6.12 -0.08
N GLY A 69 18.43 6.36 1.23
CA GLY A 69 17.19 6.49 1.99
C GLY A 69 16.36 7.67 1.53
N LEU A 70 17.01 8.79 1.24
CA LEU A 70 16.31 9.96 0.72
C LEU A 70 15.69 9.67 -0.63
N LEU A 71 16.44 9.05 -1.53
CA LEU A 71 15.92 8.67 -2.85
C LEU A 71 14.76 7.68 -2.73
N LEU A 72 14.89 6.71 -1.84
CA LEU A 72 13.84 5.73 -1.59
C LEU A 72 12.58 6.42 -1.04
N SER A 73 12.75 7.38 -0.14
CA SER A 73 11.65 8.14 0.43
C SER A 73 10.93 8.96 -0.61
N LEU A 74 11.67 9.60 -1.52
CA LEU A 74 11.07 10.36 -2.61
C LEU A 74 10.28 9.44 -3.54
N ALA A 75 10.85 8.29 -3.89
CA ALA A 75 10.17 7.31 -4.72
C ALA A 75 8.90 6.79 -4.04
N SER A 76 8.98 6.53 -2.73
CA SER A 76 7.83 6.03 -1.99
C SER A 76 6.72 7.08 -1.88
N PHE A 77 7.09 8.35 -1.78
CA PHE A 77 6.10 9.43 -1.75
C PHE A 77 5.33 9.47 -3.07
N ILE A 78 6.03 9.35 -4.18
CA ILE A 78 5.40 9.32 -5.51
C ILE A 78 4.49 8.10 -5.63
N LEU A 79 4.97 6.92 -5.22
CA LEU A 79 4.17 5.70 -5.24
C LEU A 79 2.94 5.82 -4.33
N TRP A 80 3.10 6.46 -3.18
CA TRP A 80 1.99 6.68 -2.25
C TRP A 80 0.87 7.49 -2.92
N ILE A 81 1.24 8.58 -3.59
CA ILE A 81 0.26 9.40 -4.29
C ILE A 81 -0.40 8.61 -5.42
N ILE A 82 0.39 7.88 -6.21
CA ILE A 82 -0.14 7.09 -7.32
C ILE A 82 -1.10 6.01 -6.80
N CYS A 83 -0.71 5.29 -5.76
CA CYS A 83 -1.55 4.23 -5.20
C CYS A 83 -2.86 4.78 -4.65
N MET A 84 -2.80 5.91 -3.91
CA MET A 84 -4.01 6.54 -3.40
C MET A 84 -4.92 6.99 -4.54
N TRP A 85 -4.35 7.62 -5.56
CA TRP A 85 -5.13 8.12 -6.69
C TRP A 85 -5.80 6.98 -7.44
N LYS A 86 -5.04 5.92 -7.73
CA LYS A 86 -5.59 4.77 -8.45
C LYS A 86 -6.66 4.05 -7.65
N ALA A 87 -6.45 3.89 -6.35
CA ALA A 87 -7.45 3.26 -5.49
C ALA A 87 -8.72 4.11 -5.43
N PHE A 88 -8.57 5.42 -5.37
CA PHE A 88 -9.71 6.33 -5.36
C PHE A 88 -10.53 6.23 -6.65
N GLN A 89 -9.86 5.94 -7.78
CA GLN A 89 -10.52 5.74 -9.07
C GLN A 89 -11.15 4.36 -9.23
N GLY A 90 -10.98 3.48 -8.26
CA GLY A 90 -11.53 2.14 -8.32
C GLY A 90 -10.66 1.14 -9.05
N GLU A 91 -9.42 1.48 -9.35
CA GLU A 91 -8.51 0.61 -10.07
C GLU A 91 -7.70 -0.25 -9.10
N MET A 92 -7.51 -1.52 -9.47
CA MET A 92 -6.62 -2.42 -8.73
C MET A 92 -5.20 -2.30 -9.29
N TYR A 93 -4.61 -1.12 -9.12
CA TYR A 93 -3.27 -0.86 -9.60
C TYR A 93 -2.26 -1.73 -8.85
N LYS A 94 -1.50 -2.50 -9.60
CA LYS A 94 -0.47 -3.37 -9.03
C LYS A 94 0.90 -2.72 -9.19
N VAL A 95 1.49 -2.37 -8.05
CA VAL A 95 2.88 -1.89 -8.06
C VAL A 95 3.75 -3.04 -8.54
N PRO A 96 4.74 -2.78 -9.42
CA PRO A 96 5.60 -3.86 -9.92
C PRO A 96 6.17 -4.71 -8.79
N PHE A 97 6.10 -6.03 -8.93
CA PHE A 97 6.52 -7.04 -7.95
C PHE A 97 5.65 -7.08 -6.70
N VAL A 98 5.38 -5.93 -6.09
CA VAL A 98 4.62 -5.84 -4.82
C VAL A 98 3.17 -6.24 -5.03
N GLY A 99 2.55 -5.82 -6.14
CA GLY A 99 1.17 -6.16 -6.43
C GLY A 99 0.94 -7.65 -6.54
N ASN A 100 1.84 -8.35 -7.23
CA ASN A 100 1.75 -9.81 -7.36
C ASN A 100 1.95 -10.49 -6.01
N LEU A 101 2.89 -10.00 -5.22
CA LEU A 101 3.14 -10.54 -3.88
C LEU A 101 1.92 -10.33 -2.98
N ALA A 102 1.29 -9.15 -3.05
CA ALA A 102 0.09 -8.87 -2.28
C ALA A 102 -1.04 -9.83 -2.63
N GLU A 103 -1.22 -10.09 -3.93
CA GLU A 103 -2.25 -11.01 -4.39
C GLU A 103 -2.00 -12.42 -3.89
N GLN A 104 -0.75 -12.89 -3.95
CA GLN A 104 -0.37 -14.20 -3.45
C GLN A 104 -0.61 -14.33 -1.96
N GLN A 105 -0.26 -13.31 -1.19
CA GLN A 105 -0.45 -13.34 0.26
C GLN A 105 -1.92 -13.36 0.64
N LEU A 106 -2.76 -12.63 -0.09
CA LEU A 106 -4.20 -12.66 0.16
C LEU A 106 -4.77 -14.04 -0.07
N LYS A 107 -4.31 -14.75 -1.10
CA LYS A 107 -4.77 -16.11 -1.37
C LYS A 107 -4.41 -17.05 -0.23
N LYS A 108 -3.24 -16.86 0.36
CA LYS A 108 -2.79 -17.70 1.49
C LYS A 108 -3.57 -17.43 2.78
N MET A 109 -4.14 -16.23 2.91
CA MET A 109 -4.86 -15.85 4.12
C MET A 109 -6.29 -16.37 4.17
N LYS A 110 -6.77 -16.99 3.11
CA LYS A 110 -8.11 -17.59 3.10
C LYS A 110 -8.18 -18.91 3.89
#